data_dc540c5478ce87ca90ebe3ed746771a3
#
_entry.id   dc540c5478ce87ca90ebe3ed746771a3
#
_cell.length_a   1.000
_cell.length_b   1.000
_cell.length_c   1.000
_cell.angle_alpha   90.00
_cell.angle_beta   90.00
_cell.angle_gamma   90.00
#
_symmetry.space_group_name_H-M   'P 1'
#
loop_
_entity.id
_entity.type
_entity.pdbx_description
1 polymer ?
#
loop_
_entity_poly.entity_id
_entity_poly.type
_entity_poly.pdbx_seq_one_letter_code
_entity_poly.pdbx_strand_id
1 'polypeptide(L)' 'MEKLDLHGVRHHEVDLMVENFIFLNQEEIPLTIICGGSSKMVELVKKVLDRTDSEYLEGKGLDFGRITVIRI' A
#
# COMPACT_ATOMS: atom_id res chain seq x y z
N MET A 1 4.19 -9.16 10.85
CA MET A 1 3.66 -8.03 10.07
C MET A 1 3.53 -8.46 8.61
N GLU A 2 2.35 -8.32 8.07
CA GLU A 2 2.10 -8.67 6.68
C GLU A 2 2.65 -7.59 5.75
N LYS A 3 3.10 -8.01 4.59
CA LYS A 3 3.75 -7.11 3.65
C LYS A 3 3.33 -7.45 2.23
N LEU A 4 3.02 -6.41 1.44
CA LEU A 4 2.71 -6.54 0.02
C LEU A 4 3.79 -5.82 -0.77
N ASP A 5 4.53 -6.56 -1.58
CA ASP A 5 5.58 -5.99 -2.42
C ASP A 5 5.03 -5.82 -3.84
N LEU A 6 4.91 -4.58 -4.27
CA LEU A 6 4.39 -4.25 -5.59
C LEU A 6 5.49 -4.05 -6.64
N HIS A 7 6.73 -4.35 -6.28
CA HIS A 7 7.83 -4.23 -7.22
C HIS A 7 7.57 -5.13 -8.43
N GLY A 8 7.56 -4.54 -9.62
CA GLY A 8 7.32 -5.30 -10.83
C GLY A 8 5.84 -5.56 -11.16
N VAL A 9 4.92 -5.15 -10.29
CA VAL A 9 3.49 -5.30 -10.54
C VAL A 9 3.05 -4.22 -11.53
N ARG A 10 2.18 -4.61 -12.46
CA ARG A 10 1.66 -3.66 -13.45
C ARG A 10 0.65 -2.73 -12.81
N HIS A 11 0.64 -1.47 -13.25
CA HIS A 11 -0.20 -0.44 -12.64
C HIS A 11 -1.69 -0.79 -12.64
N HIS A 12 -2.18 -1.45 -13.69
CA HIS A 12 -3.60 -1.80 -13.75
C HIS A 12 -4.00 -2.91 -12.78
N GLU A 13 -3.03 -3.59 -12.20
CA GLU A 13 -3.30 -4.65 -11.22
C GLU A 13 -3.24 -4.17 -9.78
N VAL A 14 -2.69 -2.97 -9.56
CA VAL A 14 -2.43 -2.46 -8.21
C VAL A 14 -3.72 -2.28 -7.41
N ASP A 15 -4.74 -1.72 -8.03
CA ASP A 15 -6.01 -1.44 -7.38
C ASP A 15 -6.56 -2.69 -6.69
N LEU A 16 -6.71 -3.77 -7.46
CA LEU A 16 -7.28 -5.00 -6.94
C LEU A 16 -6.36 -5.67 -5.93
N MET A 17 -5.06 -5.67 -6.19
CA MET A 17 -4.10 -6.31 -5.30
C MET A 17 -4.07 -5.64 -3.93
N VAL A 18 -4.05 -4.31 -3.90
CA VAL A 18 -4.02 -3.57 -2.65
C VAL A 18 -5.32 -3.75 -1.88
N GLU A 19 -6.45 -3.65 -2.58
CA GLU A 19 -7.75 -3.83 -1.95
C GLU A 19 -7.87 -5.22 -1.31
N ASN A 20 -7.50 -6.26 -2.05
CA ASN A 20 -7.54 -7.63 -1.52
C ASN A 20 -6.60 -7.80 -0.33
N PHE A 21 -5.39 -7.23 -0.42
CA PHE A 21 -4.43 -7.34 0.66
C PHE A 21 -4.97 -6.71 1.95
N ILE A 22 -5.57 -5.54 1.84
CA ILE A 22 -6.14 -4.86 2.99
C ILE A 22 -7.26 -5.68 3.61
N PHE A 23 -8.21 -6.13 2.80
CA PHE A 23 -9.36 -6.86 3.32
C PHE A 23 -9.01 -8.22 3.89
N LEU A 24 -8.03 -8.89 3.33
CA LEU A 24 -7.62 -10.20 3.82
C LEU A 24 -6.79 -10.13 5.10
N ASN A 25 -6.22 -8.97 5.40
CA ASN A 25 -5.29 -8.83 6.52
C ASN A 25 -5.72 -7.77 7.53
N GLN A 26 -7.00 -7.49 7.63
CA GLN A 26 -7.50 -6.44 8.51
C GLN A 26 -7.10 -6.61 9.98
N GLU A 27 -6.95 -7.84 10.41
CA GLU A 27 -6.57 -8.12 11.80
C GLU A 27 -5.07 -8.14 12.03
N GLU A 28 -4.30 -7.97 10.96
CA GLU A 28 -2.83 -8.04 11.02
C GLU A 28 -2.16 -6.67 10.97
N ILE A 29 -2.91 -5.62 11.16
CA ILE A 29 -2.32 -4.26 11.11
C ILE A 29 -1.31 -4.08 12.24
N PRO A 30 -0.23 -3.31 12.00
CA PRO A 30 0.02 -2.53 10.79
C PRO A 30 0.46 -3.38 9.60
N LEU A 31 0.05 -2.96 8.42
CA LEU A 31 0.41 -3.62 7.17
C LEU A 31 1.41 -2.75 6.41
N THR A 32 2.35 -3.40 5.73
CA THR A 32 3.35 -2.67 4.94
C THR A 32 3.13 -2.92 3.46
N ILE A 33 3.12 -1.84 2.67
CA ILE A 33 3.03 -1.93 1.21
C ILE A 33 4.30 -1.30 0.63
N ILE A 34 5.02 -2.06 -0.15
CA ILE A 34 6.27 -1.61 -0.77
C ILE A 34 5.99 -1.27 -2.23
N CYS A 35 6.14 0.01 -2.56
CA CYS A 35 5.87 0.53 -3.91
C CYS A 35 7.14 0.62 -4.77
N GLY A 36 8.30 0.45 -4.17
CA GLY A 36 9.56 0.68 -4.87
C GLY A 36 9.81 2.18 -5.05
N GLY A 37 10.65 2.54 -6.00
CA GLY A 37 11.00 3.94 -6.23
C GLY A 37 10.04 4.69 -7.15
N SER A 38 8.87 4.15 -7.42
CA SER A 38 7.92 4.73 -8.37
C SER A 38 6.92 5.65 -7.70
N SER A 39 6.96 6.94 -8.03
CA SER A 39 5.96 7.90 -7.55
C SER A 39 4.57 7.52 -8.02
N LYS A 40 4.46 7.00 -9.23
CA LYS A 40 3.18 6.59 -9.79
C LYS A 40 2.56 5.46 -8.99
N MET A 41 3.39 4.49 -8.60
CA MET A 41 2.91 3.38 -7.79
C MET A 41 2.41 3.87 -6.44
N VAL A 42 3.15 4.78 -5.82
CA VAL A 42 2.74 5.38 -4.54
C VAL A 42 1.38 6.05 -4.67
N GLU A 43 1.18 6.83 -5.74
CA GLU A 43 -0.10 7.49 -5.97
C GLU A 43 -1.25 6.50 -6.14
N LEU A 44 -1.02 5.42 -6.86
CA LEU A 44 -2.05 4.40 -7.08
C LEU A 44 -2.46 3.74 -5.77
N VAL A 45 -1.47 3.41 -4.94
CA VAL A 45 -1.73 2.81 -3.64
C VAL A 45 -2.52 3.77 -2.75
N LYS A 46 -2.12 5.03 -2.73
CA LYS A 46 -2.80 6.04 -1.92
C LYS A 46 -4.25 6.21 -2.34
N LYS A 47 -4.54 6.14 -3.64
CA LYS A 47 -5.92 6.23 -4.12
C LYS A 47 -6.78 5.09 -3.59
N VAL A 48 -6.23 3.89 -3.55
CA VAL A 48 -6.97 2.75 -3.01
C VAL A 48 -7.21 2.92 -1.52
N LEU A 49 -6.19 3.35 -0.79
CA LEU A 49 -6.30 3.54 0.66
C LEU A 49 -7.30 4.65 1.00
N ASP A 50 -7.30 5.73 0.22
CA ASP A 50 -8.26 6.81 0.42
C ASP A 50 -9.69 6.34 0.13
N ARG A 51 -9.85 5.54 -0.93
CA ARG A 51 -11.17 5.01 -1.30
C ARG A 51 -11.72 4.07 -0.23
N THR A 52 -10.87 3.30 0.41
CA THR A 52 -11.28 2.37 1.46
C THR A 52 -11.30 3.00 2.84
N ASP A 53 -11.05 4.31 2.91
CA ASP A 53 -11.07 5.08 4.16
C ASP A 53 -10.04 4.56 5.17
N SER A 54 -8.91 4.12 4.68
CA SER A 54 -7.84 3.59 5.52
C SER A 54 -6.91 4.71 5.98
N GLU A 55 -6.34 4.56 7.17
CA GLU A 55 -5.32 5.46 7.65
C GLU A 55 -3.95 4.84 7.41
N TYR A 56 -3.01 5.66 6.95
CA TYR A 56 -1.69 5.17 6.59
C TYR A 56 -0.63 6.24 6.79
N LEU A 57 0.62 5.78 6.91
CA LEU A 57 1.78 6.62 7.00
C LEU A 57 2.63 6.41 5.75
N GLU A 58 3.03 7.50 5.12
CA GLU A 58 3.84 7.44 3.91
C GLU A 58 5.30 7.64 4.25
N GLY A 59 6.17 6.73 3.80
CA GLY A 59 7.59 6.84 4.01
C GLY A 59 8.20 7.95 3.18
N LYS A 60 9.22 8.61 3.72
CA LYS A 60 9.92 9.70 3.06
C LYS A 60 11.42 9.49 3.19
N GLY A 61 12.18 10.15 2.31
CA GLY A 61 13.63 10.01 2.32
C GLY A 61 14.04 8.58 2.02
N LEU A 62 14.76 7.95 2.92
CA LEU A 62 15.22 6.58 2.74
C LEU A 62 14.09 5.57 2.74
N ASP A 63 12.93 5.94 3.27
CA ASP A 63 11.75 5.07 3.30
C ASP A 63 10.75 5.38 2.19
N PHE A 64 11.13 6.20 1.22
CA PHE A 64 10.26 6.51 0.10
C PHE A 64 9.81 5.23 -0.60
N GLY A 65 8.53 5.15 -0.92
CA GLY A 65 7.97 3.97 -1.56
C GLY A 65 7.44 2.94 -0.59
N ARG A 66 7.51 3.21 0.70
CA ARG A 66 6.96 2.31 1.73
C ARG A 66 5.77 3.00 2.37
N ILE A 67 4.64 2.31 2.40
CA ILE A 67 3.42 2.82 3.02
C ILE A 67 3.02 1.85 4.12
N THR A 68 2.76 2.38 5.32
CA THR A 68 2.33 1.56 6.45
C THR A 68 0.87 1.86 6.73
N VAL A 69 0.01 0.86 6.60
CA VAL A 69 -1.42 0.99 6.89
C VAL A 69 -1.64 0.73 8.36
N ILE A 70 -2.17 1.71 9.08
CA ILE A 70 -2.31 1.63 10.53
C ILE A 70 -3.77 1.44 10.98
N ARG A 71 -4.73 1.66 10.08
CA ARG A 71 -6.14 1.42 10.35
C ARG A 71 -6.88 1.25 9.03
N ILE A 72 -7.87 0.41 9.06
CA ILE A 72 -8.70 0.14 7.89
C ILE A 72 -10.14 0.54 8.13
#